data_1d7a907272fe6271394591543b4183af
#
_entry.id   1d7a907272fe6271394591543b4183af
#
_cell.length_a   1.000
_cell.length_b   1.000
_cell.length_c   1.000
_cell.angle_alpha   90.00
_cell.angle_beta   90.00
_cell.angle_gamma   90.00
#
_symmetry.space_group_name_H-M   'P 1'
#
loop_
_entity.id
_entity.type
_entity.pdbx_description
1 polymer ?
#
loop_
_entity_poly.entity_id
_entity_poly.type
_entity_poly.pdbx_seq_one_letter_code
_entity_poly.pdbx_strand_id
1 'polypeptide(L)'
;MAKINNYILVCGGTGCRASRSEEIIAALRRALDRTGESERTRVIRTGCFGFCEQGPIVKMIPDNTFYVSVKPEDAEEIVREHVVKGRKVERLLYTAPDTGQHVPDSKHMKFYKPQLRIALRNCGFIDPENIGEYIARDGYAALAKVLGMQPDHVLQEIIDSGLRGRGGGGFPTGLKWKITRDAKADRKYVVCNADEGDPGAFMDRSILEGDPHSILEAMAINGYCTGASHGLIYIRAEYPLAIERLRRAIEQAREYGLLGNDILGSGFSFDIELRYGAGAFVCGEETALIHSMEGRRGEPTVKPPYPSESGYKGYPTNVNNVETYANIPPIILRGAEWFSSIGTEKSKGTKVFALAGKVNNVGLIEVPMGTTLREVIFEIGGGIKNGKKFKAVQTGGPSGGCLTEKHLDTPIDYDNLLASGSMMGSGGMIAMDEDDCMVSVAKFYLEFTVDESCGKCTPCRIGNKRLLEILDRITRGLGRDEDLDELQNLARVIRDSSLCALGQTAPNPVLSTLENFWDEYVAHVRDHHCTAHRCRDLMSFVIDPKVCKGCSLCARMCPPGAISGIPKQPYAIDQARCIKCGTCLEKCKFGAISIR
;
A
#
# COMPACT_ATOMS: atom_id res chain seq x y z
N MET A 1 25.82 -29.92 -19.27
CA MET A 1 24.64 -29.42 -18.52
C MET A 1 23.51 -29.22 -19.50
N ALA A 2 22.31 -29.78 -19.24
CA ALA A 2 21.14 -29.53 -20.07
C ALA A 2 20.82 -28.02 -20.04
N LYS A 3 20.47 -27.45 -21.18
CA LYS A 3 20.10 -26.02 -21.26
C LYS A 3 18.71 -25.85 -20.65
N ILE A 4 18.58 -25.01 -19.63
CA ILE A 4 17.27 -24.65 -19.04
C ILE A 4 16.51 -23.85 -20.11
N ASN A 5 15.33 -24.32 -20.46
CA ASN A 5 14.49 -23.73 -21.50
C ASN A 5 13.24 -23.06 -20.93
N ASN A 6 12.78 -23.51 -19.75
CA ASN A 6 11.56 -23.05 -19.14
C ASN A 6 11.79 -22.58 -17.70
N TYR A 7 11.07 -21.55 -17.30
CA TYR A 7 11.01 -21.10 -15.91
C TYR A 7 9.55 -21.02 -15.45
N ILE A 8 9.30 -21.52 -14.27
CA ILE A 8 8.02 -21.39 -13.56
C ILE A 8 8.23 -20.39 -12.41
N LEU A 9 7.77 -19.17 -12.59
CA LEU A 9 7.88 -18.12 -11.59
C LEU A 9 6.67 -18.17 -10.67
N VAL A 10 6.89 -18.35 -9.37
CA VAL A 10 5.82 -18.44 -8.37
C VAL A 10 5.92 -17.25 -7.44
N CYS A 11 4.80 -16.57 -7.21
CA CYS A 11 4.73 -15.43 -6.29
C CYS A 11 5.05 -15.87 -4.85
N GLY A 12 6.10 -15.32 -4.28
CA GLY A 12 6.56 -15.56 -2.92
C GLY A 12 6.42 -14.34 -1.99
N GLY A 13 5.58 -13.36 -2.34
CA GLY A 13 5.23 -12.26 -1.44
C GLY A 13 4.32 -12.71 -0.30
N THR A 14 4.27 -11.95 0.79
CA THR A 14 3.58 -12.31 2.05
C THR A 14 2.15 -12.82 1.84
N GLY A 15 1.32 -12.17 0.99
CA GLY A 15 -0.07 -12.60 0.75
C GLY A 15 -0.17 -13.98 0.08
N CYS A 16 0.65 -14.23 -0.95
CA CYS A 16 0.68 -15.53 -1.63
C CYS A 16 1.29 -16.62 -0.75
N ARG A 17 2.28 -16.28 0.09
CA ARG A 17 2.86 -17.21 1.07
C ARG A 17 1.82 -17.65 2.10
N ALA A 18 1.00 -16.73 2.61
CA ALA A 18 -0.14 -17.05 3.48
C ALA A 18 -1.18 -17.93 2.77
N SER A 19 -1.28 -17.85 1.43
CA SER A 19 -2.14 -18.67 0.58
C SER A 19 -1.44 -19.94 0.03
N ARG A 20 -0.44 -20.46 0.73
CA ARG A 20 0.23 -21.75 0.46
C ARG A 20 1.14 -21.77 -0.77
N SER A 21 1.71 -20.63 -1.20
CA SER A 21 2.60 -20.61 -2.38
C SER A 21 3.86 -21.48 -2.21
N GLU A 22 4.37 -21.68 -0.99
CA GLU A 22 5.50 -22.58 -0.71
C GLU A 22 5.14 -24.05 -1.03
N GLU A 23 3.91 -24.45 -0.72
CA GLU A 23 3.44 -25.79 -1.05
C GLU A 23 3.27 -25.97 -2.56
N ILE A 24 2.85 -24.91 -3.28
CA ILE A 24 2.80 -24.90 -4.76
C ILE A 24 4.20 -25.10 -5.34
N ILE A 25 5.21 -24.38 -4.85
CA ILE A 25 6.61 -24.54 -5.27
C ILE A 25 7.08 -25.97 -5.07
N ALA A 26 6.83 -26.52 -3.88
CA ALA A 26 7.23 -27.91 -3.56
C ALA A 26 6.49 -28.93 -4.44
N ALA A 27 5.20 -28.71 -4.72
CA ALA A 27 4.41 -29.59 -5.57
C ALA A 27 4.86 -29.53 -7.04
N LEU A 28 5.16 -28.34 -7.58
CA LEU A 28 5.70 -28.15 -8.93
C LEU A 28 7.05 -28.87 -9.08
N ARG A 29 7.97 -28.72 -8.14
CA ARG A 29 9.26 -29.41 -8.17
C ARG A 29 9.08 -30.92 -8.20
N ARG A 30 8.25 -31.50 -7.31
CA ARG A 30 7.94 -32.94 -7.33
C ARG A 30 7.31 -33.40 -8.65
N ALA A 31 6.44 -32.61 -9.24
CA ALA A 31 5.81 -32.96 -10.52
C ALA A 31 6.83 -32.94 -11.69
N LEU A 32 7.75 -31.96 -11.71
CA LEU A 32 8.85 -31.91 -12.66
C LEU A 32 9.80 -33.11 -12.53
N ASP A 33 10.15 -33.50 -11.30
CA ASP A 33 11.02 -34.67 -11.05
C ASP A 33 10.34 -35.94 -11.56
N ARG A 34 9.04 -36.12 -11.32
CA ARG A 34 8.30 -37.31 -11.81
C ARG A 34 8.17 -37.39 -13.32
N THR A 35 8.15 -36.24 -13.99
CA THR A 35 8.03 -36.17 -15.44
C THR A 35 9.39 -36.12 -16.17
N GLY A 36 10.51 -36.04 -15.42
CA GLY A 36 11.86 -35.92 -15.97
C GLY A 36 12.18 -34.54 -16.56
N GLU A 37 11.35 -33.52 -16.24
CA GLU A 37 11.51 -32.16 -16.78
C GLU A 37 12.37 -31.25 -15.90
N SER A 38 12.81 -31.70 -14.72
CA SER A 38 13.60 -30.90 -13.76
C SER A 38 14.96 -30.42 -14.29
N GLU A 39 15.53 -31.12 -15.29
CA GLU A 39 16.76 -30.67 -15.95
C GLU A 39 16.56 -29.49 -16.91
N ARG A 40 15.35 -29.31 -17.44
CA ARG A 40 15.02 -28.31 -18.47
C ARG A 40 14.12 -27.18 -17.92
N THR A 41 13.48 -27.37 -16.79
CA THR A 41 12.54 -26.44 -16.21
C THR A 41 12.92 -26.10 -14.77
N ARG A 42 13.02 -24.83 -14.45
CA ARG A 42 13.35 -24.34 -13.11
C ARG A 42 12.18 -23.63 -12.46
N VAL A 43 11.87 -23.99 -11.21
CA VAL A 43 10.87 -23.27 -10.38
C VAL A 43 11.58 -22.21 -9.55
N ILE A 44 11.22 -20.94 -9.75
CA ILE A 44 11.80 -19.77 -9.07
C ILE A 44 10.73 -19.16 -8.16
N ARG A 45 11.10 -18.94 -6.90
CA ARG A 45 10.33 -18.10 -5.97
C ARG A 45 10.66 -16.64 -6.26
N THR A 46 9.66 -15.85 -6.64
CA THR A 46 9.87 -14.43 -6.93
C THR A 46 9.35 -13.54 -5.79
N GLY A 47 9.53 -12.23 -5.92
CA GLY A 47 8.78 -11.22 -5.17
C GLY A 47 7.31 -11.15 -5.60
N CYS A 48 6.59 -10.15 -5.10
CA CYS A 48 5.18 -9.94 -5.40
C CYS A 48 4.97 -9.52 -6.86
N PHE A 49 4.03 -10.16 -7.57
CA PHE A 49 3.61 -9.74 -8.91
C PHE A 49 2.75 -8.45 -8.89
N GLY A 50 2.25 -8.07 -7.73
CA GLY A 50 1.36 -6.91 -7.57
C GLY A 50 -0.12 -7.20 -7.77
N PHE A 51 -0.53 -8.41 -8.17
CA PHE A 51 -1.94 -8.76 -8.41
C PHE A 51 -2.50 -9.61 -7.28
N CYS A 52 -2.58 -9.01 -6.09
CA CYS A 52 -2.67 -9.74 -4.81
C CYS A 52 -3.99 -10.48 -4.60
N GLU A 53 -5.14 -9.93 -5.03
CA GLU A 53 -6.44 -10.60 -4.86
C GLU A 53 -6.56 -11.88 -5.69
N GLN A 54 -5.82 -11.97 -6.78
CA GLN A 54 -5.79 -13.13 -7.68
C GLN A 54 -4.70 -14.16 -7.34
N GLY A 55 -3.97 -13.95 -6.24
CA GLY A 55 -2.95 -14.89 -5.78
C GLY A 55 -3.51 -16.22 -5.25
N PRO A 56 -2.68 -17.27 -5.14
CA PRO A 56 -1.30 -17.39 -5.61
C PRO A 56 -1.15 -17.37 -7.13
N ILE A 57 -0.06 -16.71 -7.59
CA ILE A 57 0.20 -16.52 -9.01
C ILE A 57 1.36 -17.41 -9.45
N VAL A 58 1.20 -18.05 -10.62
CA VAL A 58 2.24 -18.79 -11.31
C VAL A 58 2.38 -18.26 -12.74
N LYS A 59 3.59 -17.85 -13.11
CA LYS A 59 3.90 -17.35 -14.47
C LYS A 59 4.87 -18.28 -15.17
N MET A 60 4.54 -18.66 -16.38
CA MET A 60 5.36 -19.52 -17.23
C MET A 60 6.22 -18.67 -18.18
N ILE A 61 7.49 -18.99 -18.31
CA ILE A 61 8.43 -18.40 -19.27
C ILE A 61 8.95 -19.52 -20.17
N PRO A 62 9.01 -19.35 -21.50
CA PRO A 62 9.05 -18.07 -22.23
C PRO A 62 7.69 -17.51 -22.71
N ASP A 63 6.61 -18.26 -22.70
CA ASP A 63 5.34 -17.86 -23.33
C ASP A 63 4.50 -16.82 -22.53
N ASN A 64 4.99 -16.43 -21.35
CA ASN A 64 4.37 -15.46 -20.44
C ASN A 64 2.96 -15.83 -19.94
N THR A 65 2.56 -17.11 -20.02
CA THR A 65 1.26 -17.54 -19.49
C THR A 65 1.15 -17.23 -18.00
N PHE A 66 0.03 -16.63 -17.63
CA PHE A 66 -0.20 -16.09 -16.29
C PHE A 66 -1.40 -16.78 -15.63
N TYR A 67 -1.11 -17.67 -14.68
CA TYR A 67 -2.09 -18.41 -13.91
C TYR A 67 -2.41 -17.73 -12.58
N VAL A 68 -3.68 -17.68 -12.23
CA VAL A 68 -4.20 -17.03 -11.01
C VAL A 68 -4.87 -18.04 -10.10
N SER A 69 -4.97 -17.72 -8.80
CA SER A 69 -5.65 -18.52 -7.78
C SER A 69 -5.19 -19.99 -7.77
N VAL A 70 -3.90 -20.22 -8.07
CA VAL A 70 -3.32 -21.56 -8.17
C VAL A 70 -3.25 -22.22 -6.80
N LYS A 71 -3.58 -23.50 -6.75
CA LYS A 71 -3.51 -24.33 -5.54
C LYS A 71 -2.41 -25.40 -5.67
N PRO A 72 -1.91 -25.98 -4.58
CA PRO A 72 -0.92 -27.05 -4.64
C PRO A 72 -1.36 -28.25 -5.48
N GLU A 73 -2.66 -28.54 -5.51
CA GLU A 73 -3.27 -29.64 -6.28
C GLU A 73 -3.20 -29.42 -7.79
N ASP A 74 -3.08 -28.17 -8.25
CA ASP A 74 -2.98 -27.81 -9.67
C ASP A 74 -1.60 -28.07 -10.28
N ALA A 75 -0.58 -28.24 -9.45
CA ALA A 75 0.80 -28.35 -9.88
C ALA A 75 1.05 -29.51 -10.87
N GLU A 76 0.45 -30.67 -10.65
CA GLU A 76 0.57 -31.81 -11.56
C GLU A 76 -0.06 -31.53 -12.92
N GLU A 77 -1.20 -30.88 -12.94
CA GLU A 77 -1.88 -30.51 -14.17
C GLU A 77 -1.06 -29.46 -14.94
N ILE A 78 -0.54 -28.45 -14.28
CA ILE A 78 0.31 -27.43 -14.89
C ILE A 78 1.53 -28.08 -15.55
N VAL A 79 2.25 -28.95 -14.83
CA VAL A 79 3.43 -29.62 -15.39
C VAL A 79 3.05 -30.55 -16.55
N ARG A 80 2.06 -31.41 -16.39
CA ARG A 80 1.63 -32.36 -17.40
C ARG A 80 1.11 -31.70 -18.66
N GLU A 81 0.23 -30.69 -18.53
CA GLU A 81 -0.41 -30.07 -19.69
C GLU A 81 0.47 -28.97 -20.29
N HIS A 82 1.03 -28.06 -19.45
CA HIS A 82 1.75 -26.91 -19.97
C HIS A 82 3.22 -27.24 -20.27
N VAL A 83 3.96 -27.82 -19.32
CA VAL A 83 5.41 -28.07 -19.52
C VAL A 83 5.63 -29.21 -20.50
N VAL A 84 4.93 -30.36 -20.35
CA VAL A 84 5.16 -31.56 -21.17
C VAL A 84 4.45 -31.49 -22.52
N LYS A 85 3.17 -31.05 -22.53
CA LYS A 85 2.33 -31.08 -23.76
C LYS A 85 2.20 -29.72 -24.45
N GLY A 86 2.72 -28.64 -23.88
CA GLY A 86 2.62 -27.27 -24.43
C GLY A 86 1.19 -26.70 -24.47
N ARG A 87 0.27 -27.24 -23.68
CA ARG A 87 -1.13 -26.81 -23.65
C ARG A 87 -1.44 -26.03 -22.36
N LYS A 88 -2.02 -24.85 -22.48
CA LYS A 88 -2.40 -24.02 -21.34
C LYS A 88 -3.54 -24.66 -20.53
N VAL A 89 -3.53 -24.44 -19.21
CA VAL A 89 -4.61 -24.87 -18.31
C VAL A 89 -5.65 -23.75 -18.23
N GLU A 90 -6.64 -23.78 -19.11
CA GLU A 90 -7.59 -22.70 -19.35
C GLU A 90 -8.29 -22.21 -18.06
N ARG A 91 -8.71 -23.13 -17.17
CA ARG A 91 -9.40 -22.78 -15.92
C ARG A 91 -8.60 -21.95 -14.93
N LEU A 92 -7.28 -21.92 -15.09
CA LEU A 92 -6.36 -21.14 -14.24
C LEU A 92 -6.00 -19.79 -14.86
N LEU A 93 -6.43 -19.50 -16.07
CA LEU A 93 -6.17 -18.21 -16.71
C LEU A 93 -7.00 -17.10 -16.08
N TYR A 94 -6.42 -15.90 -16.04
CA TYR A 94 -7.15 -14.71 -15.59
C TYR A 94 -8.34 -14.44 -16.51
N THR A 95 -9.50 -14.16 -15.91
CA THR A 95 -10.72 -13.76 -16.64
C THR A 95 -10.90 -12.25 -16.49
N ALA A 96 -10.93 -11.52 -17.60
CA ALA A 96 -11.13 -10.07 -17.60
C ALA A 96 -12.54 -9.73 -17.15
N PRO A 97 -12.74 -8.85 -16.13
CA PRO A 97 -14.05 -8.55 -15.56
C PRO A 97 -15.06 -7.94 -16.54
N ASP A 98 -14.55 -7.19 -17.50
CA ASP A 98 -15.35 -6.44 -18.48
C ASP A 98 -15.82 -7.28 -19.67
N THR A 99 -15.02 -8.27 -20.09
CA THR A 99 -15.32 -9.09 -21.28
C THR A 99 -15.71 -10.54 -20.95
N GLY A 100 -15.41 -11.01 -19.74
CA GLY A 100 -15.53 -12.42 -19.37
C GLY A 100 -14.58 -13.36 -20.11
N GLN A 101 -13.59 -12.83 -20.85
CA GLN A 101 -12.67 -13.62 -21.63
C GLN A 101 -11.39 -13.95 -20.85
N HIS A 102 -10.81 -15.11 -21.13
CA HIS A 102 -9.51 -15.50 -20.60
C HIS A 102 -8.38 -14.72 -21.27
N VAL A 103 -7.49 -14.15 -20.46
CA VAL A 103 -6.30 -13.43 -20.92
C VAL A 103 -5.06 -14.22 -20.47
N PRO A 104 -4.44 -14.97 -21.37
CA PRO A 104 -3.36 -15.88 -21.02
C PRO A 104 -2.02 -15.19 -20.73
N ASP A 105 -1.75 -14.04 -21.33
CA ASP A 105 -0.49 -13.30 -21.18
C ASP A 105 -0.70 -12.01 -20.38
N SER A 106 0.09 -11.84 -19.32
CA SER A 106 0.05 -10.66 -18.46
C SER A 106 0.28 -9.34 -19.22
N LYS A 107 1.00 -9.34 -20.35
CA LYS A 107 1.21 -8.13 -21.17
C LYS A 107 -0.07 -7.60 -21.81
N HIS A 108 -1.07 -8.46 -22.00
CA HIS A 108 -2.38 -8.08 -22.57
C HIS A 108 -3.43 -7.78 -21.51
N MET A 109 -3.14 -8.03 -20.23
CA MET A 109 -4.05 -7.69 -19.14
C MET A 109 -4.15 -6.17 -18.96
N LYS A 110 -5.36 -5.63 -18.89
CA LYS A 110 -5.59 -4.21 -18.60
C LYS A 110 -4.93 -3.74 -17.31
N PHE A 111 -4.79 -4.65 -16.34
CA PHE A 111 -4.10 -4.36 -15.08
C PHE A 111 -2.61 -4.03 -15.28
N TYR A 112 -1.90 -4.72 -16.17
CA TYR A 112 -0.45 -4.53 -16.36
C TYR A 112 -0.07 -3.59 -17.51
N LYS A 113 -0.87 -3.56 -18.57
CA LYS A 113 -0.54 -2.85 -19.81
C LYS A 113 -0.24 -1.36 -19.63
N PRO A 114 -1.01 -0.58 -18.80
CA PRO A 114 -0.75 0.84 -18.60
C PRO A 114 0.36 1.15 -17.60
N GLN A 115 0.88 0.14 -16.90
CA GLN A 115 1.90 0.32 -15.86
C GLN A 115 3.30 0.52 -16.46
N LEU A 116 4.07 1.42 -15.85
CA LEU A 116 5.49 1.60 -16.08
C LEU A 116 6.24 1.28 -14.77
N ARG A 117 6.83 0.08 -14.71
CA ARG A 117 7.48 -0.41 -13.50
C ARG A 117 8.95 -0.01 -13.46
N ILE A 118 9.30 0.93 -12.59
CA ILE A 118 10.66 1.40 -12.28
C ILE A 118 11.08 0.89 -10.90
N ALA A 119 10.33 1.23 -9.86
CA ALA A 119 10.56 0.74 -8.51
C ALA A 119 10.25 -0.77 -8.37
N LEU A 120 9.20 -1.24 -9.05
CA LEU A 120 8.79 -2.66 -9.07
C LEU A 120 9.42 -3.48 -10.21
N ARG A 121 10.46 -2.98 -10.90
CA ARG A 121 11.05 -3.59 -12.11
C ARG A 121 11.44 -5.05 -11.98
N ASN A 122 11.92 -5.47 -10.82
CA ASN A 122 12.38 -6.83 -10.54
C ASN A 122 11.33 -7.69 -9.81
N CYS A 123 10.30 -7.06 -9.22
CA CYS A 123 9.24 -7.77 -8.51
C CYS A 123 8.47 -8.71 -9.45
N GLY A 124 8.44 -10.00 -9.10
CA GLY A 124 7.83 -11.05 -9.93
C GLY A 124 8.73 -11.59 -11.06
N PHE A 125 10.02 -11.20 -11.11
CA PHE A 125 10.95 -11.66 -12.14
C PHE A 125 12.19 -12.37 -11.59
N ILE A 126 12.73 -11.93 -10.47
CA ILE A 126 13.95 -12.50 -9.88
C ILE A 126 13.63 -13.27 -8.59
N ASP A 127 14.53 -14.17 -8.21
CA ASP A 127 14.62 -14.70 -6.86
C ASP A 127 15.29 -13.64 -5.98
N PRO A 128 14.56 -13.02 -5.04
CA PRO A 128 15.11 -11.96 -4.18
C PRO A 128 16.16 -12.46 -3.18
N GLU A 129 16.33 -13.78 -3.07
CA GLU A 129 17.31 -14.42 -2.21
C GLU A 129 18.60 -14.81 -2.96
N ASN A 130 18.71 -14.41 -4.24
CA ASN A 130 19.85 -14.74 -5.11
C ASN A 130 20.42 -13.46 -5.73
N ILE A 131 21.53 -12.98 -5.18
CA ILE A 131 22.24 -11.79 -5.68
C ILE A 131 22.64 -11.92 -7.16
N GLY A 132 22.94 -13.13 -7.63
CA GLY A 132 23.30 -13.36 -9.04
C GLY A 132 22.20 -13.02 -10.03
N GLU A 133 20.91 -13.21 -9.64
CA GLU A 133 19.77 -12.81 -10.47
C GLU A 133 19.58 -11.29 -10.50
N TYR A 134 19.88 -10.60 -9.40
CA TYR A 134 19.89 -9.14 -9.38
C TYR A 134 21.03 -8.58 -10.25
N ILE A 135 22.25 -9.12 -10.13
CA ILE A 135 23.42 -8.73 -10.95
C ILE A 135 23.14 -8.99 -12.45
N ALA A 136 22.50 -10.11 -12.80
CA ALA A 136 22.15 -10.41 -14.19
C ALA A 136 21.13 -9.43 -14.81
N ARG A 137 20.54 -8.54 -14.00
CA ARG A 137 19.62 -7.46 -14.41
C ARG A 137 20.21 -6.08 -14.13
N ASP A 138 21.50 -5.93 -14.35
CA ASP A 138 22.27 -4.70 -14.15
C ASP A 138 22.36 -4.26 -12.67
N GLY A 139 22.12 -5.16 -11.72
CA GLY A 139 22.27 -4.89 -10.30
C GLY A 139 23.71 -4.55 -9.93
N TYR A 140 23.88 -3.57 -9.07
CA TYR A 140 25.16 -2.97 -8.66
C TYR A 140 25.96 -2.29 -9.78
N ALA A 141 25.48 -2.28 -11.02
CA ALA A 141 26.10 -1.53 -12.09
C ALA A 141 26.01 -0.01 -11.87
N ALA A 142 24.93 0.47 -11.24
CA ALA A 142 24.80 1.88 -10.86
C ALA A 142 25.83 2.26 -9.81
N LEU A 143 26.04 1.44 -8.79
CA LEU A 143 27.07 1.66 -7.78
C LEU A 143 28.47 1.66 -8.42
N ALA A 144 28.80 0.69 -9.26
CA ALA A 144 30.08 0.64 -9.95
C ALA A 144 30.32 1.89 -10.82
N LYS A 145 29.28 2.38 -11.53
CA LYS A 145 29.35 3.63 -12.31
C LYS A 145 29.62 4.82 -11.40
N VAL A 146 28.91 4.93 -10.28
CA VAL A 146 29.03 6.03 -9.32
C VAL A 146 30.42 6.11 -8.69
N LEU A 147 31.03 4.98 -8.34
CA LEU A 147 32.37 4.94 -7.76
C LEU A 147 33.47 5.46 -8.72
N GLY A 148 33.21 5.52 -10.02
CA GLY A 148 34.03 6.18 -11.02
C GLY A 148 33.74 7.67 -11.26
N MET A 149 32.71 8.22 -10.59
CA MET A 149 32.25 9.62 -10.74
C MET A 149 32.67 10.46 -9.54
N GLN A 150 32.75 11.79 -9.73
CA GLN A 150 32.85 12.68 -8.57
C GLN A 150 31.50 12.75 -7.84
N PRO A 151 31.49 12.76 -6.49
CA PRO A 151 30.23 12.82 -5.73
C PRO A 151 29.31 14.01 -6.09
N ASP A 152 29.89 15.15 -6.52
CA ASP A 152 29.08 16.30 -6.96
C ASP A 152 28.33 16.03 -8.26
N HIS A 153 28.91 15.27 -9.17
CA HIS A 153 28.21 14.86 -10.40
C HIS A 153 27.08 13.87 -10.11
N VAL A 154 27.28 12.95 -9.16
CA VAL A 154 26.22 12.05 -8.70
C VAL A 154 25.08 12.82 -8.08
N LEU A 155 25.39 13.80 -7.22
CA LEU A 155 24.40 14.68 -6.60
C LEU A 155 23.59 15.45 -7.65
N GLN A 156 24.29 16.03 -8.65
CA GLN A 156 23.65 16.78 -9.70
C GLN A 156 22.71 15.90 -10.54
N GLU A 157 23.10 14.66 -10.85
CA GLU A 157 22.24 13.69 -11.55
C GLU A 157 20.93 13.44 -10.78
N ILE A 158 20.99 13.31 -9.45
CA ILE A 158 19.77 13.13 -8.63
C ILE A 158 18.94 14.42 -8.57
N ILE A 159 19.56 15.59 -8.52
CA ILE A 159 18.85 16.88 -8.58
C ILE A 159 18.13 17.03 -9.92
N ASP A 160 18.83 16.81 -11.02
CA ASP A 160 18.31 16.99 -12.39
C ASP A 160 17.21 15.98 -12.74
N SER A 161 17.23 14.80 -12.11
CA SER A 161 16.16 13.82 -12.23
C SER A 161 14.79 14.33 -11.76
N GLY A 162 14.78 15.33 -10.87
CA GLY A 162 13.57 15.86 -10.25
C GLY A 162 12.87 14.86 -9.32
N LEU A 163 13.56 13.80 -8.85
CA LEU A 163 13.00 12.81 -7.94
C LEU A 163 12.57 13.48 -6.63
N ARG A 164 11.28 13.35 -6.31
CA ARG A 164 10.70 13.74 -5.01
C ARG A 164 10.54 12.50 -4.13
N GLY A 165 10.65 12.67 -2.81
CA GLY A 165 10.49 11.60 -1.83
C GLY A 165 9.13 10.89 -1.95
N ARG A 166 9.12 9.56 -1.93
CA ARG A 166 7.94 8.69 -2.14
C ARG A 166 7.21 8.31 -0.84
N GLY A 167 7.74 8.73 0.31
CA GLY A 167 7.13 8.45 1.62
C GLY A 167 5.95 9.34 2.02
N GLY A 168 5.46 10.20 1.12
CA GLY A 168 4.25 11.00 1.33
C GLY A 168 4.43 12.52 1.20
N GLY A 169 5.49 13.09 1.76
CA GLY A 169 5.70 14.55 1.76
C GLY A 169 6.25 15.13 0.47
N GLY A 170 6.79 14.32 -0.44
CA GLY A 170 7.25 14.77 -1.76
C GLY A 170 8.40 15.78 -1.74
N PHE A 171 9.23 15.82 -0.71
CA PHE A 171 10.39 16.73 -0.65
C PHE A 171 11.45 16.34 -1.72
N PRO A 172 12.10 17.30 -2.42
CA PRO A 172 13.09 17.00 -3.44
C PRO A 172 14.28 16.20 -2.87
N THR A 173 14.49 14.98 -3.41
CA THR A 173 15.48 14.03 -2.89
C THR A 173 16.90 14.56 -3.00
N GLY A 174 17.27 15.11 -4.17
CA GLY A 174 18.60 15.66 -4.39
C GLY A 174 18.91 16.85 -3.48
N LEU A 175 17.92 17.70 -3.17
CA LEU A 175 18.11 18.80 -2.21
C LEU A 175 18.38 18.28 -0.79
N LYS A 176 17.65 17.24 -0.35
CA LYS A 176 17.90 16.60 0.95
C LYS A 176 19.32 16.03 1.01
N TRP A 177 19.79 15.38 -0.05
CA TRP A 177 21.14 14.85 -0.14
C TRP A 177 22.19 15.96 -0.08
N LYS A 178 21.94 17.07 -0.80
CA LYS A 178 22.81 18.25 -0.79
C LYS A 178 22.97 18.82 0.61
N ILE A 179 21.90 19.06 1.35
CA ILE A 179 21.95 19.59 2.72
C ILE A 179 22.78 18.67 3.62
N THR A 180 22.57 17.34 3.55
CA THR A 180 23.35 16.38 4.34
C THR A 180 24.84 16.38 3.92
N ARG A 181 25.13 16.48 2.62
CA ARG A 181 26.50 16.56 2.10
C ARG A 181 27.22 17.81 2.60
N ASP A 182 26.58 18.96 2.53
CA ASP A 182 27.15 20.26 2.87
C ASP A 182 27.33 20.43 4.39
N ALA A 183 26.61 19.65 5.21
CA ALA A 183 26.76 19.68 6.66
C ALA A 183 28.18 19.25 7.09
N LYS A 184 28.84 20.09 7.91
CA LYS A 184 30.18 19.82 8.41
C LYS A 184 30.12 18.92 9.62
N ALA A 185 30.54 17.66 9.46
CA ALA A 185 30.63 16.69 10.53
C ALA A 185 31.66 15.61 10.15
N ASP A 186 32.26 15.00 11.17
CA ASP A 186 33.19 13.88 11.03
C ASP A 186 32.48 12.55 10.73
N ARG A 187 31.20 12.50 11.00
CA ARG A 187 30.35 11.33 10.75
C ARG A 187 28.98 11.75 10.19
N LYS A 188 28.47 10.96 9.27
CA LYS A 188 27.13 11.10 8.70
C LYS A 188 26.46 9.75 8.58
N TYR A 189 25.13 9.74 8.53
CA TYR A 189 24.33 8.53 8.42
C TYR A 189 23.36 8.59 7.25
N VAL A 190 23.15 7.43 6.65
CA VAL A 190 22.08 7.19 5.65
C VAL A 190 21.04 6.29 6.29
N VAL A 191 19.78 6.67 6.21
CA VAL A 191 18.68 5.91 6.78
C VAL A 191 17.64 5.59 5.71
N CYS A 192 17.28 4.31 5.63
CA CYS A 192 16.11 3.86 4.90
C CYS A 192 14.92 3.76 5.86
N ASN A 193 13.91 4.59 5.63
CA ASN A 193 12.65 4.53 6.33
C ASN A 193 11.77 3.45 5.68
N ALA A 194 11.66 2.31 6.34
CA ALA A 194 10.80 1.19 5.98
C ALA A 194 9.68 0.97 7.03
N ASP A 195 9.27 2.06 7.71
CA ASP A 195 8.12 2.09 8.61
C ASP A 195 6.84 2.44 7.84
N GLU A 196 6.30 1.46 7.13
CA GLU A 196 5.08 1.58 6.35
C GLU A 196 3.88 1.20 7.22
N GLY A 197 3.22 2.19 7.80
CA GLY A 197 2.15 2.00 8.77
C GLY A 197 0.74 2.32 8.28
N ASP A 198 0.56 2.87 7.10
CA ASP A 198 -0.74 3.23 6.52
C ASP A 198 -1.66 2.01 6.35
N PRO A 199 -2.93 2.05 6.79
CA PRO A 199 -3.88 0.98 6.52
C PRO A 199 -4.03 0.70 5.03
N GLY A 200 -3.75 -0.54 4.62
CA GLY A 200 -3.83 -0.98 3.23
C GLY A 200 -2.57 -0.70 2.38
N ALA A 201 -1.57 0.01 2.89
CA ALA A 201 -0.29 0.23 2.21
C ALA A 201 0.65 -0.98 2.38
N PHE A 202 1.28 -1.42 1.29
CA PHE A 202 2.26 -2.53 1.28
C PHE A 202 3.27 -2.42 0.13
N MET A 203 3.52 -1.20 -0.36
CA MET A 203 4.45 -0.91 -1.44
C MET A 203 5.89 -1.19 -1.02
N ASP A 204 6.31 -0.56 0.07
CA ASP A 204 7.67 -0.66 0.58
C ASP A 204 8.00 -2.09 1.00
N ARG A 205 7.09 -2.76 1.70
CA ARG A 205 7.19 -4.18 2.01
C ARG A 205 7.40 -5.03 0.76
N SER A 206 6.62 -4.79 -0.30
CA SER A 206 6.73 -5.58 -1.52
C SER A 206 8.03 -5.36 -2.28
N ILE A 207 8.58 -4.14 -2.24
CA ILE A 207 9.90 -3.84 -2.80
C ILE A 207 10.98 -4.58 -2.00
N LEU A 208 10.96 -4.48 -0.67
CA LEU A 208 11.91 -5.17 0.21
C LEU A 208 11.83 -6.70 0.10
N GLU A 209 10.63 -7.24 -0.08
CA GLU A 209 10.42 -8.66 -0.32
C GLU A 209 10.84 -9.11 -1.72
N GLY A 210 10.78 -8.23 -2.72
CA GLY A 210 10.97 -8.58 -4.12
C GLY A 210 12.29 -8.19 -4.75
N ASP A 211 12.92 -7.14 -4.21
CA ASP A 211 14.16 -6.57 -4.76
C ASP A 211 15.00 -5.87 -3.66
N PRO A 212 15.39 -6.59 -2.58
CA PRO A 212 16.11 -5.99 -1.46
C PRO A 212 17.45 -5.38 -1.87
N HIS A 213 18.15 -5.97 -2.84
CA HIS A 213 19.46 -5.50 -3.31
C HIS A 213 19.40 -4.11 -3.94
N SER A 214 18.28 -3.73 -4.57
CA SER A 214 18.13 -2.38 -5.14
C SER A 214 18.17 -1.29 -4.08
N ILE A 215 17.70 -1.60 -2.87
CA ILE A 215 17.73 -0.69 -1.73
C ILE A 215 19.15 -0.58 -1.15
N LEU A 216 19.85 -1.72 -1.01
CA LEU A 216 21.23 -1.75 -0.54
C LEU A 216 22.15 -0.95 -1.48
N GLU A 217 22.04 -1.17 -2.79
CA GLU A 217 22.76 -0.43 -3.83
C GLU A 217 22.49 1.08 -3.74
N ALA A 218 21.21 1.46 -3.66
CA ALA A 218 20.82 2.88 -3.57
C ALA A 218 21.32 3.55 -2.30
N MET A 219 21.33 2.85 -1.17
CA MET A 219 21.86 3.36 0.09
C MET A 219 23.39 3.56 0.01
N ALA A 220 24.12 2.64 -0.61
CA ALA A 220 25.56 2.79 -0.85
C ALA A 220 25.87 3.99 -1.77
N ILE A 221 25.08 4.20 -2.83
CA ILE A 221 25.17 5.39 -3.70
C ILE A 221 24.94 6.68 -2.91
N ASN A 222 23.90 6.71 -2.05
CA ASN A 222 23.65 7.86 -1.17
C ASN A 222 24.80 8.08 -0.19
N GLY A 223 25.34 7.01 0.40
CA GLY A 223 26.51 7.07 1.28
C GLY A 223 27.71 7.69 0.59
N TYR A 224 28.03 7.23 -0.61
CA TYR A 224 29.11 7.79 -1.43
C TYR A 224 28.91 9.28 -1.74
N CYS A 225 27.69 9.64 -2.15
CA CYS A 225 27.35 11.02 -2.49
C CYS A 225 27.42 11.97 -1.29
N THR A 226 26.93 11.56 -0.13
CA THR A 226 26.83 12.41 1.07
C THR A 226 28.06 12.35 1.98
N GLY A 227 28.96 11.39 1.76
CA GLY A 227 30.15 11.14 2.59
C GLY A 227 29.82 10.36 3.87
N ALA A 228 28.75 9.57 3.86
CA ALA A 228 28.39 8.68 4.96
C ALA A 228 28.99 7.28 4.75
N SER A 229 29.47 6.67 5.84
CA SER A 229 29.99 5.30 5.85
C SER A 229 29.06 4.28 6.50
N HIS A 230 27.92 4.73 7.05
CA HIS A 230 26.98 3.88 7.79
C HIS A 230 25.55 4.08 7.32
N GLY A 231 24.92 2.97 6.96
CA GLY A 231 23.51 2.87 6.59
C GLY A 231 22.68 2.16 7.67
N LEU A 232 21.47 2.63 7.90
CA LEU A 232 20.52 2.00 8.81
C LEU A 232 19.20 1.79 8.08
N ILE A 233 18.65 0.58 8.11
CA ILE A 233 17.29 0.31 7.61
C ILE A 233 16.39 0.16 8.83
N TYR A 234 15.48 1.11 9.02
CA TYR A 234 14.47 1.03 10.06
C TYR A 234 13.22 0.37 9.50
N ILE A 235 12.96 -0.86 9.93
CA ILE A 235 11.89 -1.71 9.41
C ILE A 235 10.97 -2.19 10.53
N ARG A 236 9.69 -2.32 10.24
CA ARG A 236 8.69 -2.87 11.17
C ARG A 236 8.98 -4.33 11.49
N ALA A 237 8.89 -4.70 12.77
CA ALA A 237 9.03 -6.09 13.22
C ALA A 237 7.95 -7.02 12.64
N GLU A 238 6.81 -6.47 12.24
CA GLU A 238 5.69 -7.19 11.60
C GLU A 238 5.96 -7.59 10.14
N TYR A 239 7.14 -7.26 9.60
CA TYR A 239 7.54 -7.65 8.24
C TYR A 239 8.61 -8.76 8.23
N PRO A 240 8.34 -9.95 8.81
CA PRO A 240 9.36 -10.99 9.02
C PRO A 240 10.00 -11.46 7.72
N LEU A 241 9.23 -11.57 6.63
CA LEU A 241 9.75 -11.99 5.32
C LEU A 241 10.71 -10.94 4.73
N ALA A 242 10.37 -9.66 4.81
CA ALA A 242 11.25 -8.58 4.34
C ALA A 242 12.55 -8.53 5.16
N ILE A 243 12.46 -8.72 6.48
CA ILE A 243 13.61 -8.79 7.39
C ILE A 243 14.53 -9.97 7.02
N GLU A 244 13.96 -11.16 6.78
CA GLU A 244 14.71 -12.35 6.37
C GLU A 244 15.48 -12.10 5.08
N ARG A 245 14.81 -11.55 4.06
CA ARG A 245 15.41 -11.26 2.76
C ARG A 245 16.47 -10.16 2.82
N LEU A 246 16.23 -9.10 3.60
CA LEU A 246 17.23 -8.04 3.81
C LEU A 246 18.48 -8.57 4.50
N ARG A 247 18.36 -9.41 5.55
CA ARG A 247 19.51 -10.02 6.20
C ARG A 247 20.36 -10.81 5.20
N ARG A 248 19.70 -11.67 4.42
CA ARG A 248 20.38 -12.47 3.40
C ARG A 248 21.02 -11.58 2.32
N ALA A 249 20.33 -10.55 1.87
CA ALA A 249 20.88 -9.62 0.87
C ALA A 249 22.09 -8.86 1.40
N ILE A 250 22.09 -8.42 2.66
CA ILE A 250 23.24 -7.75 3.29
C ILE A 250 24.43 -8.71 3.40
N GLU A 251 24.21 -9.97 3.83
CA GLU A 251 25.25 -10.99 3.89
C GLU A 251 25.86 -11.24 2.52
N GLN A 252 25.04 -11.47 1.50
CA GLN A 252 25.51 -11.66 0.12
C GLN A 252 26.26 -10.45 -0.42
N ALA A 253 25.77 -9.23 -0.16
CA ALA A 253 26.44 -8.02 -0.63
C ALA A 253 27.84 -7.85 0.03
N ARG A 254 27.98 -8.23 1.30
CA ARG A 254 29.29 -8.26 1.99
C ARG A 254 30.22 -9.32 1.39
N GLU A 255 29.72 -10.53 1.14
CA GLU A 255 30.50 -11.61 0.52
C GLU A 255 31.01 -11.25 -0.88
N TYR A 256 30.25 -10.47 -1.64
CA TYR A 256 30.62 -10.01 -2.98
C TYR A 256 31.44 -8.71 -2.97
N GLY A 257 31.81 -8.16 -1.79
CA GLY A 257 32.57 -6.90 -1.68
C GLY A 257 31.79 -5.66 -2.14
N LEU A 258 30.46 -5.72 -2.06
CA LEU A 258 29.55 -4.63 -2.44
C LEU A 258 29.04 -3.85 -1.23
N LEU A 259 29.33 -4.32 -0.03
CA LEU A 259 29.20 -3.66 1.27
C LEU A 259 30.43 -3.99 2.12
N GLY A 260 30.74 -3.15 3.09
CA GLY A 260 31.87 -3.26 3.99
C GLY A 260 33.01 -2.32 3.62
N ASN A 261 34.24 -2.80 3.71
CA ASN A 261 35.42 -2.01 3.45
C ASN A 261 35.82 -2.06 1.98
N ASP A 262 36.35 -0.93 1.46
CA ASP A 262 36.95 -0.82 0.13
C ASP A 262 36.09 -1.44 -1.00
N ILE A 263 34.85 -1.00 -1.09
CA ILE A 263 33.87 -1.52 -2.06
C ILE A 263 34.43 -1.43 -3.49
N LEU A 264 34.52 -2.58 -4.17
CA LEU A 264 35.05 -2.71 -5.53
C LEU A 264 36.47 -2.11 -5.72
N GLY A 265 37.28 -2.04 -4.66
CA GLY A 265 38.65 -1.47 -4.73
C GLY A 265 38.68 0.05 -4.94
N SER A 266 37.62 0.77 -4.60
CA SER A 266 37.47 2.22 -4.85
C SER A 266 37.96 3.11 -3.72
N GLY A 267 38.35 2.54 -2.57
CA GLY A 267 38.66 3.28 -1.34
C GLY A 267 37.40 3.70 -0.55
N PHE A 268 36.20 3.52 -1.10
CA PHE A 268 34.95 3.81 -0.40
C PHE A 268 34.52 2.62 0.48
N SER A 269 34.11 2.93 1.71
CA SER A 269 33.63 1.94 2.69
C SER A 269 32.23 2.34 3.15
N PHE A 270 31.30 1.39 3.12
CA PHE A 270 29.93 1.61 3.55
C PHE A 270 29.29 0.29 3.98
N ASP A 271 28.68 0.27 5.14
CA ASP A 271 27.96 -0.93 5.62
C ASP A 271 26.58 -0.60 6.15
N ILE A 272 25.69 -1.61 6.18
CA ILE A 272 24.28 -1.44 6.51
C ILE A 272 23.90 -2.34 7.69
N GLU A 273 23.14 -1.76 8.63
CA GLU A 273 22.53 -2.47 9.75
C GLU A 273 21.00 -2.35 9.74
N LEU A 274 20.30 -3.38 10.24
CA LEU A 274 18.87 -3.35 10.46
C LEU A 274 18.54 -2.81 11.85
N ARG A 275 17.52 -1.96 11.92
CA ARG A 275 16.87 -1.48 13.15
C ARG A 275 15.38 -1.82 13.09
N TYR A 276 14.82 -2.29 14.19
CA TYR A 276 13.46 -2.80 14.23
C TYR A 276 12.54 -1.83 14.95
N GLY A 277 11.46 -1.44 14.27
CA GLY A 277 10.36 -0.68 14.85
C GLY A 277 9.31 -1.61 15.46
N ALA A 278 8.66 -1.15 16.52
CA ALA A 278 7.58 -1.88 17.19
C ALA A 278 6.18 -1.61 16.58
N GLY A 279 6.12 -1.14 15.32
CA GLY A 279 4.87 -0.99 14.57
C GLY A 279 4.10 0.31 14.78
N ALA A 280 4.64 1.31 15.47
CA ALA A 280 3.96 2.60 15.65
C ALA A 280 4.04 3.45 14.38
N PHE A 281 2.90 3.82 13.80
CA PHE A 281 2.80 4.67 12.60
C PHE A 281 3.53 6.02 12.74
N VAL A 282 3.50 6.61 13.94
CA VAL A 282 4.22 7.86 14.22
C VAL A 282 5.73 7.75 13.98
N CYS A 283 6.32 6.55 14.06
CA CYS A 283 7.74 6.32 13.78
C CYS A 283 8.10 6.42 12.29
N GLY A 284 7.12 6.55 11.40
CA GLY A 284 7.34 6.97 10.00
C GLY A 284 7.77 8.43 9.86
N GLU A 285 7.48 9.28 10.85
CA GLU A 285 8.03 10.65 10.92
C GLU A 285 9.54 10.59 11.26
N GLU A 286 10.35 11.30 10.47
CA GLU A 286 11.82 11.12 10.48
C GLU A 286 12.49 11.36 11.84
N THR A 287 12.00 12.30 12.67
CA THR A 287 12.56 12.56 14.00
C THR A 287 12.10 11.54 15.04
N ALA A 288 10.84 11.09 14.96
CA ALA A 288 10.33 10.00 15.78
C ALA A 288 11.03 8.67 15.48
N LEU A 289 11.29 8.39 14.20
CA LEU A 289 12.08 7.26 13.74
C LEU A 289 13.50 7.28 14.34
N ILE A 290 14.17 8.43 14.29
CA ILE A 290 15.52 8.60 14.86
C ILE A 290 15.50 8.34 16.38
N HIS A 291 14.53 8.90 17.11
CA HIS A 291 14.39 8.63 18.55
C HIS A 291 14.19 7.15 18.84
N SER A 292 13.35 6.47 18.06
CA SER A 292 13.13 5.03 18.20
C SER A 292 14.43 4.23 17.95
N MET A 293 15.21 4.57 16.92
CA MET A 293 16.51 3.94 16.66
C MET A 293 17.53 4.16 17.79
N GLU A 294 17.39 5.25 18.54
CA GLU A 294 18.24 5.58 19.69
C GLU A 294 17.75 4.93 20.99
N GLY A 295 16.69 4.11 20.94
CA GLY A 295 16.09 3.47 22.11
C GLY A 295 15.25 4.42 22.98
N ARG A 296 14.91 5.59 22.45
CA ARG A 296 14.00 6.55 23.07
C ARG A 296 12.57 6.33 22.59
N ARG A 297 11.61 6.96 23.25
CA ARG A 297 10.24 6.98 22.78
C ARG A 297 10.15 7.64 21.40
N GLY A 298 9.43 7.02 20.46
CA GLY A 298 9.19 7.51 19.11
C GLY A 298 8.28 8.74 19.10
N GLU A 299 8.83 9.88 19.44
CA GLU A 299 8.13 11.16 19.47
C GLU A 299 8.79 12.17 18.54
N PRO A 300 8.01 12.91 17.73
CA PRO A 300 8.55 13.97 16.88
C PRO A 300 9.17 15.13 17.69
N THR A 301 10.17 15.77 17.09
CA THR A 301 10.73 17.04 17.59
C THR A 301 10.39 18.19 16.66
N VAL A 302 10.47 19.42 17.21
CA VAL A 302 10.35 20.65 16.43
C VAL A 302 11.55 20.76 15.46
N LYS A 303 11.29 21.20 14.26
CA LYS A 303 12.28 21.54 13.24
C LYS A 303 12.32 23.06 13.05
N PRO A 304 13.46 23.72 12.83
CA PRO A 304 14.84 23.21 12.81
C PRO A 304 15.38 22.84 14.21
N PRO A 305 16.51 22.06 14.30
CA PRO A 305 17.30 21.53 13.19
C PRO A 305 16.60 20.38 12.47
N TYR A 306 16.87 20.23 11.17
CA TYR A 306 16.41 19.09 10.40
C TYR A 306 17.36 17.89 10.60
N PRO A 307 16.92 16.63 10.41
CA PRO A 307 17.80 15.46 10.52
C PRO A 307 19.01 15.50 9.60
N SER A 308 18.90 16.15 8.44
CA SER A 308 20.03 16.38 7.53
C SER A 308 21.14 17.28 8.10
N GLU A 309 20.85 18.01 9.18
CA GLU A 309 21.78 18.86 9.92
C GLU A 309 22.19 18.22 11.25
N SER A 310 21.19 17.69 12.00
CA SER A 310 21.39 17.05 13.31
C SER A 310 20.32 15.97 13.53
N GLY A 311 20.64 14.73 13.19
CA GLY A 311 19.76 13.56 13.26
C GLY A 311 20.24 12.49 14.23
N TYR A 312 20.48 11.28 13.75
CA TYR A 312 20.85 10.12 14.57
C TYR A 312 22.13 10.37 15.37
N LYS A 313 22.04 10.25 16.68
CA LYS A 313 23.11 10.56 17.64
C LYS A 313 23.68 11.99 17.51
N GLY A 314 22.87 12.93 17.02
CA GLY A 314 23.29 14.32 16.79
C GLY A 314 24.07 14.55 15.50
N TYR A 315 24.27 13.54 14.66
CA TYR A 315 25.00 13.66 13.40
C TYR A 315 24.06 13.91 12.21
N PRO A 316 24.54 14.58 11.14
CA PRO A 316 23.77 14.74 9.91
C PRO A 316 23.28 13.38 9.39
N THR A 317 21.98 13.26 9.16
CA THR A 317 21.34 12.00 8.81
C THR A 317 20.42 12.19 7.60
N ASN A 318 20.68 11.46 6.53
CA ASN A 318 19.86 11.47 5.33
C ASN A 318 18.80 10.37 5.39
N VAL A 319 17.53 10.74 5.59
CA VAL A 319 16.43 9.80 5.70
C VAL A 319 15.64 9.77 4.39
N ASN A 320 15.52 8.62 3.75
CA ASN A 320 14.67 8.40 2.56
C ASN A 320 13.81 7.15 2.73
N ASN A 321 12.63 7.18 2.10
CA ASN A 321 11.72 6.06 2.04
C ASN A 321 12.23 4.97 1.06
N VAL A 322 11.74 3.73 1.21
CA VAL A 322 12.11 2.55 0.40
C VAL A 322 11.87 2.79 -1.10
N GLU A 323 10.66 3.22 -1.49
CA GLU A 323 10.34 3.47 -2.90
C GLU A 323 11.21 4.59 -3.50
N THR A 324 11.59 5.59 -2.70
CA THR A 324 12.55 6.62 -3.12
C THR A 324 13.88 5.99 -3.50
N TYR A 325 14.42 5.11 -2.64
CA TYR A 325 15.67 4.41 -2.93
C TYR A 325 15.57 3.50 -4.16
N ALA A 326 14.46 2.79 -4.35
CA ALA A 326 14.27 1.89 -5.49
C ALA A 326 14.38 2.59 -6.86
N ASN A 327 14.18 3.92 -6.91
CA ASN A 327 14.34 4.72 -8.12
C ASN A 327 15.78 5.15 -8.41
N ILE A 328 16.69 5.13 -7.42
CA ILE A 328 18.05 5.66 -7.57
C ILE A 328 18.89 4.88 -8.59
N PRO A 329 19.01 3.52 -8.53
CA PRO A 329 19.81 2.78 -9.49
C PRO A 329 19.37 2.99 -10.95
N PRO A 330 18.06 2.94 -11.30
CA PRO A 330 17.61 3.24 -12.66
C PRO A 330 17.93 4.68 -13.12
N ILE A 331 17.84 5.67 -12.24
CA ILE A 331 18.21 7.06 -12.57
C ILE A 331 19.69 7.13 -12.95
N ILE A 332 20.57 6.57 -12.13
CA ILE A 332 22.02 6.57 -12.39
C ILE A 332 22.37 5.83 -13.69
N LEU A 333 21.71 4.70 -13.98
CA LEU A 333 22.00 3.92 -15.18
C LEU A 333 21.50 4.58 -16.46
N ARG A 334 20.29 5.13 -16.43
CA ARG A 334 19.58 5.62 -17.62
C ARG A 334 19.68 7.13 -17.82
N GLY A 335 20.11 7.86 -16.78
CA GLY A 335 20.26 9.30 -16.78
C GLY A 335 19.07 10.07 -16.22
N ALA A 336 19.35 11.26 -15.69
CA ALA A 336 18.37 12.18 -15.13
C ALA A 336 17.31 12.59 -16.15
N GLU A 337 17.73 12.87 -17.40
CA GLU A 337 16.83 13.27 -18.49
C GLU A 337 15.76 12.20 -18.77
N TRP A 338 16.18 10.92 -18.79
CA TRP A 338 15.22 9.82 -18.96
C TRP A 338 14.15 9.82 -17.86
N PHE A 339 14.55 9.96 -16.59
CA PHE A 339 13.60 9.93 -15.48
C PHE A 339 12.71 11.17 -15.45
N SER A 340 13.28 12.35 -15.71
CA SER A 340 12.56 13.63 -15.73
C SER A 340 11.61 13.77 -16.92
N SER A 341 11.79 12.96 -17.98
CA SER A 341 10.83 12.90 -19.10
C SER A 341 9.53 12.17 -18.75
N ILE A 342 9.48 11.44 -17.63
CA ILE A 342 8.32 10.70 -17.14
C ILE A 342 7.61 11.54 -16.08
N GLY A 343 6.27 11.54 -16.10
CA GLY A 343 5.46 12.24 -15.11
C GLY A 343 5.04 13.65 -15.52
N THR A 344 4.72 14.48 -14.53
CA THR A 344 4.30 15.87 -14.74
C THR A 344 5.47 16.84 -14.65
N GLU A 345 5.24 18.12 -14.94
CA GLU A 345 6.27 19.15 -14.85
C GLU A 345 6.90 19.23 -13.44
N LYS A 346 6.08 19.14 -12.39
CA LYS A 346 6.51 19.27 -10.98
C LYS A 346 6.74 17.96 -10.25
N SER A 347 6.23 16.85 -10.79
CA SER A 347 6.32 15.52 -10.16
C SER A 347 6.82 14.50 -11.18
N LYS A 348 8.13 14.22 -11.12
CA LYS A 348 8.81 13.36 -12.10
C LYS A 348 8.77 11.89 -11.70
N GLY A 349 8.89 11.03 -12.73
CA GLY A 349 8.94 9.58 -12.58
C GLY A 349 7.59 8.92 -12.35
N THR A 350 7.63 7.77 -11.69
CA THR A 350 6.46 6.95 -11.37
C THR A 350 6.12 6.98 -9.88
N LYS A 351 4.93 6.47 -9.54
CA LYS A 351 4.53 6.19 -8.15
C LYS A 351 3.89 4.81 -8.04
N VAL A 352 4.26 4.10 -7.01
CA VAL A 352 3.61 2.83 -6.64
C VAL A 352 2.38 3.11 -5.78
N PHE A 353 1.25 2.51 -6.15
CA PHE A 353 0.01 2.59 -5.38
C PHE A 353 -0.46 1.20 -4.94
N ALA A 354 -0.95 1.11 -3.71
CA ALA A 354 -1.74 -0.01 -3.23
C ALA A 354 -3.22 0.29 -3.54
N LEU A 355 -3.69 -0.20 -4.67
CA LEU A 355 -5.09 -0.08 -5.09
C LEU A 355 -5.93 -1.15 -4.39
N ALA A 356 -6.88 -0.72 -3.60
CA ALA A 356 -7.70 -1.59 -2.75
C ALA A 356 -9.17 -1.12 -2.70
N GLY A 357 -9.99 -1.80 -1.92
CA GLY A 357 -11.40 -1.49 -1.71
C GLY A 357 -12.31 -2.17 -2.73
N LYS A 358 -13.25 -1.42 -3.30
CA LYS A 358 -14.36 -1.94 -4.11
C LYS A 358 -14.07 -2.03 -5.61
N VAL A 359 -12.81 -2.10 -6.02
CA VAL A 359 -12.42 -2.31 -7.43
C VAL A 359 -12.31 -3.80 -7.78
N ASN A 360 -12.50 -4.14 -9.06
CA ASN A 360 -12.42 -5.53 -9.52
C ASN A 360 -10.99 -6.11 -9.43
N ASN A 361 -9.96 -5.30 -9.66
CA ASN A 361 -8.57 -5.72 -9.62
C ASN A 361 -7.84 -5.01 -8.46
N VAL A 362 -7.67 -5.70 -7.36
CA VAL A 362 -6.94 -5.20 -6.18
C VAL A 362 -5.47 -5.60 -6.27
N GLY A 363 -4.57 -4.65 -6.03
CA GLY A 363 -3.14 -4.98 -6.04
C GLY A 363 -2.22 -3.76 -6.01
N LEU A 364 -0.91 -4.03 -6.24
CA LEU A 364 0.09 -2.99 -6.43
C LEU A 364 0.19 -2.60 -7.91
N ILE A 365 0.11 -1.33 -8.16
CA ILE A 365 0.29 -0.75 -9.48
C ILE A 365 1.40 0.29 -9.43
N GLU A 366 2.16 0.42 -10.51
CA GLU A 366 3.12 1.51 -10.67
C GLU A 366 2.83 2.24 -11.97
N VAL A 367 2.48 3.52 -11.85
CA VAL A 367 2.07 4.36 -12.98
C VAL A 367 2.89 5.66 -13.01
N PRO A 368 3.06 6.28 -14.20
CA PRO A 368 3.63 7.62 -14.29
C PRO A 368 2.87 8.61 -13.43
N MET A 369 3.56 9.55 -12.80
CA MET A 369 2.91 10.71 -12.20
C MET A 369 2.09 11.43 -13.26
N GLY A 370 0.89 11.89 -12.92
CA GLY A 370 -0.04 12.50 -13.87
C GLY A 370 -1.07 11.55 -14.48
N THR A 371 -0.95 10.22 -14.26
CA THR A 371 -2.05 9.29 -14.55
C THR A 371 -3.29 9.72 -13.76
N THR A 372 -4.47 9.68 -14.37
CA THR A 372 -5.70 10.15 -13.72
C THR A 372 -6.29 9.09 -12.77
N LEU A 373 -7.07 9.55 -11.78
CA LEU A 373 -7.83 8.65 -10.91
C LEU A 373 -8.78 7.76 -11.72
N ARG A 374 -9.34 8.27 -12.83
CA ARG A 374 -10.22 7.51 -13.74
C ARG A 374 -9.49 6.33 -14.36
N GLU A 375 -8.31 6.57 -14.92
CA GLU A 375 -7.48 5.51 -15.51
C GLU A 375 -7.11 4.45 -14.47
N VAL A 376 -6.73 4.86 -13.25
CA VAL A 376 -6.37 3.92 -12.18
C VAL A 376 -7.57 3.08 -11.74
N ILE A 377 -8.73 3.70 -11.48
CA ILE A 377 -9.89 3.00 -10.92
C ILE A 377 -10.60 2.15 -11.99
N PHE A 378 -10.85 2.71 -13.17
CA PHE A 378 -11.71 2.05 -14.17
C PHE A 378 -10.92 1.24 -15.21
N GLU A 379 -9.72 1.67 -15.62
CA GLU A 379 -8.96 0.91 -16.61
C GLU A 379 -8.09 -0.14 -15.93
N ILE A 380 -7.23 0.25 -14.98
CA ILE A 380 -6.33 -0.67 -14.28
C ILE A 380 -7.11 -1.50 -13.26
N GLY A 381 -7.89 -0.84 -12.40
CA GLY A 381 -8.73 -1.44 -11.38
C GLY A 381 -9.93 -2.23 -11.92
N GLY A 382 -10.25 -2.07 -13.22
CA GLY A 382 -11.36 -2.78 -13.87
C GLY A 382 -12.74 -2.31 -13.42
N GLY A 383 -12.86 -1.09 -12.87
CA GLY A 383 -14.10 -0.51 -12.36
C GLY A 383 -14.54 -1.06 -11.01
N ILE A 384 -15.73 -0.65 -10.58
CA ILE A 384 -16.30 -1.00 -9.28
C ILE A 384 -16.94 -2.40 -9.33
N LYS A 385 -16.71 -3.19 -8.28
CA LYS A 385 -17.23 -4.56 -8.14
C LYS A 385 -18.77 -4.62 -8.24
N ASN A 386 -19.25 -5.71 -8.80
CA ASN A 386 -20.68 -6.03 -8.90
C ASN A 386 -21.52 -4.99 -9.67
N GLY A 387 -20.91 -4.20 -10.54
CA GLY A 387 -21.60 -3.17 -11.33
C GLY A 387 -22.16 -2.00 -10.51
N LYS A 388 -21.72 -1.84 -9.27
CA LYS A 388 -22.11 -0.73 -8.41
C LYS A 388 -21.51 0.59 -8.87
N LYS A 389 -22.09 1.70 -8.38
CA LYS A 389 -21.60 3.03 -8.69
C LYS A 389 -20.39 3.38 -7.84
N PHE A 390 -19.41 4.04 -8.47
CA PHE A 390 -18.31 4.68 -7.76
C PHE A 390 -18.86 5.81 -6.86
N LYS A 391 -18.40 5.87 -5.64
CA LYS A 391 -18.75 6.92 -4.67
C LYS A 391 -17.59 7.83 -4.37
N ALA A 392 -16.47 7.24 -3.96
CA ALA A 392 -15.27 7.99 -3.59
C ALA A 392 -14.02 7.12 -3.67
N VAL A 393 -12.87 7.75 -3.63
CA VAL A 393 -11.57 7.12 -3.37
C VAL A 393 -10.84 7.89 -2.29
N GLN A 394 -10.39 7.19 -1.26
CA GLN A 394 -9.45 7.73 -0.28
C GLN A 394 -8.04 7.58 -0.84
N THR A 395 -7.31 8.67 -0.98
CA THR A 395 -5.89 8.69 -1.32
C THR A 395 -5.06 9.13 -0.12
N GLY A 396 -3.81 8.67 -0.02
CA GLY A 396 -2.89 9.05 1.05
C GLY A 396 -3.20 8.50 2.44
N GLY A 397 -4.03 7.45 2.53
CA GLY A 397 -4.38 6.82 3.80
C GLY A 397 -5.03 7.77 4.81
N PRO A 398 -4.73 7.65 6.11
CA PRO A 398 -5.32 8.49 7.17
C PRO A 398 -4.88 9.96 7.10
N SER A 399 -3.84 10.26 6.33
CA SER A 399 -3.34 11.63 6.13
C SER A 399 -3.97 12.36 4.95
N GLY A 400 -4.62 11.61 4.03
CA GLY A 400 -5.22 12.16 2.83
C GLY A 400 -6.70 12.47 2.98
N GLY A 401 -7.40 12.56 1.83
CA GLY A 401 -8.82 12.90 1.77
C GLY A 401 -9.61 12.04 0.80
N CYS A 402 -10.92 12.09 0.91
CA CYS A 402 -11.86 11.43 0.03
C CYS A 402 -12.14 12.28 -1.22
N LEU A 403 -11.81 11.74 -2.37
CA LEU A 403 -12.05 12.34 -3.69
C LEU A 403 -13.25 11.67 -4.35
N THR A 404 -14.11 12.46 -4.98
CA THR A 404 -15.38 12.02 -5.58
C THR A 404 -15.34 12.00 -7.10
N GLU A 405 -16.46 11.71 -7.75
CA GLU A 405 -16.58 11.66 -9.20
C GLU A 405 -16.06 12.93 -9.91
N LYS A 406 -16.27 14.12 -9.33
CA LYS A 406 -15.75 15.39 -9.86
C LYS A 406 -14.23 15.46 -9.97
N HIS A 407 -13.51 14.58 -9.26
CA HIS A 407 -12.05 14.53 -9.23
C HIS A 407 -11.45 13.40 -10.07
N LEU A 408 -12.27 12.58 -10.75
CA LEU A 408 -11.77 11.40 -11.46
C LEU A 408 -10.74 11.73 -12.54
N ASP A 409 -10.85 12.91 -13.15
CA ASP A 409 -9.92 13.36 -14.19
C ASP A 409 -8.74 14.19 -13.64
N THR A 410 -8.59 14.25 -12.30
CA THR A 410 -7.45 14.88 -11.65
C THR A 410 -6.18 14.03 -11.90
N PRO A 411 -5.11 14.64 -12.47
CA PRO A 411 -3.81 13.99 -12.55
C PRO A 411 -3.26 13.68 -11.16
N ILE A 412 -2.83 12.45 -10.94
CA ILE A 412 -2.29 12.03 -9.65
C ILE A 412 -0.84 12.52 -9.54
N ASP A 413 -0.63 13.61 -8.85
CA ASP A 413 0.67 14.11 -8.43
C ASP A 413 0.57 14.85 -7.09
N TYR A 414 1.71 15.28 -6.53
CA TYR A 414 1.73 15.90 -5.20
C TYR A 414 0.90 17.18 -5.12
N ASP A 415 1.02 18.03 -6.13
CA ASP A 415 0.43 19.37 -6.11
C ASP A 415 -1.07 19.32 -6.43
N ASN A 416 -1.48 18.51 -7.42
CA ASN A 416 -2.89 18.38 -7.81
C ASN A 416 -3.73 17.68 -6.73
N LEU A 417 -3.18 16.63 -6.08
CA LEU A 417 -3.89 15.99 -4.98
C LEU A 417 -4.06 16.92 -3.78
N LEU A 418 -3.04 17.72 -3.47
CA LEU A 418 -3.12 18.72 -2.40
C LEU A 418 -4.16 19.79 -2.72
N ALA A 419 -4.20 20.30 -3.94
CA ALA A 419 -5.20 21.26 -4.42
C ALA A 419 -6.63 20.71 -4.38
N SER A 420 -6.79 19.39 -4.49
CA SER A 420 -8.08 18.69 -4.41
C SER A 420 -8.49 18.32 -2.98
N GLY A 421 -7.80 18.83 -1.94
CA GLY A 421 -8.11 18.55 -0.55
C GLY A 421 -7.68 17.15 -0.07
N SER A 422 -6.75 16.51 -0.78
CA SER A 422 -6.15 15.24 -0.40
C SER A 422 -4.63 15.31 -0.42
N MET A 423 -3.94 14.19 -0.40
CA MET A 423 -2.49 14.13 -0.57
C MET A 423 -2.06 12.77 -1.14
N MET A 424 -0.80 12.72 -1.61
CA MET A 424 -0.21 11.48 -2.12
C MET A 424 -0.08 10.40 -1.03
N GLY A 425 0.37 10.80 0.16
CA GLY A 425 0.74 9.86 1.21
C GLY A 425 1.78 8.86 0.74
N SER A 426 1.82 7.70 1.36
CA SER A 426 2.68 6.60 0.92
C SER A 426 2.23 5.94 -0.39
N GLY A 427 0.98 6.15 -0.82
CA GLY A 427 0.39 5.60 -2.05
C GLY A 427 -0.78 4.64 -1.80
N GLY A 428 -1.37 4.66 -0.61
CA GLY A 428 -2.63 3.95 -0.34
C GLY A 428 -3.77 4.57 -1.15
N MET A 429 -4.56 3.72 -1.82
CA MET A 429 -5.70 4.14 -2.63
C MET A 429 -6.86 3.15 -2.40
N ILE A 430 -7.92 3.61 -1.73
CA ILE A 430 -9.05 2.76 -1.35
C ILE A 430 -10.32 3.29 -2.02
N ALA A 431 -10.79 2.55 -3.03
CA ALA A 431 -12.03 2.87 -3.73
C ALA A 431 -13.26 2.38 -2.96
N MET A 432 -14.32 3.18 -2.97
CA MET A 432 -15.58 2.97 -2.27
C MET A 432 -16.76 3.02 -3.25
N ASP A 433 -17.80 2.24 -2.95
CA ASP A 433 -19.03 2.20 -3.72
C ASP A 433 -20.19 2.89 -2.98
N GLU A 434 -21.35 2.89 -3.60
CA GLU A 434 -22.59 3.52 -3.08
C GLU A 434 -23.04 2.98 -1.72
N ASP A 435 -22.61 1.79 -1.32
CA ASP A 435 -22.93 1.18 -0.03
C ASP A 435 -21.99 1.63 1.12
N ASP A 436 -20.99 2.46 0.88
CA ASP A 436 -20.09 2.92 1.91
C ASP A 436 -20.61 4.21 2.56
N CYS A 437 -20.70 4.24 3.89
CA CYS A 437 -21.08 5.43 4.65
C CYS A 437 -19.85 6.32 4.89
N MET A 438 -19.88 7.55 4.39
CA MET A 438 -18.73 8.43 4.45
C MET A 438 -18.46 8.96 5.87
N VAL A 439 -19.48 9.04 6.72
CA VAL A 439 -19.32 9.35 8.16
C VAL A 439 -18.57 8.23 8.88
N SER A 440 -18.90 6.96 8.57
CA SER A 440 -18.18 5.80 9.11
C SER A 440 -16.75 5.69 8.59
N VAL A 441 -16.51 6.07 7.33
CA VAL A 441 -15.16 6.11 6.74
C VAL A 441 -14.30 7.15 7.44
N ALA A 442 -14.81 8.37 7.65
CA ALA A 442 -14.11 9.40 8.41
C ALA A 442 -13.79 8.95 9.85
N LYS A 443 -14.77 8.32 10.52
CA LYS A 443 -14.60 7.74 11.85
C LYS A 443 -13.48 6.70 11.87
N PHE A 444 -13.45 5.75 10.93
CA PHE A 444 -12.43 4.71 10.83
C PHE A 444 -11.00 5.28 10.75
N TYR A 445 -10.76 6.26 9.87
CA TYR A 445 -9.44 6.86 9.75
C TYR A 445 -9.04 7.66 11.00
N LEU A 446 -10.01 8.28 11.64
CA LEU A 446 -9.74 9.04 12.86
C LEU A 446 -9.49 8.13 14.08
N GLU A 447 -10.18 6.98 14.19
CA GLU A 447 -9.90 5.93 15.17
C GLU A 447 -8.44 5.48 15.05
N PHE A 448 -8.01 5.12 13.85
CA PHE A 448 -6.62 4.77 13.58
C PHE A 448 -5.64 5.87 14.03
N THR A 449 -5.92 7.13 13.69
CA THR A 449 -5.03 8.24 14.06
C THR A 449 -4.99 8.50 15.56
N VAL A 450 -6.09 8.30 16.26
CA VAL A 450 -6.16 8.40 17.73
C VAL A 450 -5.29 7.33 18.39
N ASP A 451 -5.37 6.09 17.89
CA ASP A 451 -4.60 4.95 18.41
C ASP A 451 -3.09 5.11 18.13
N GLU A 452 -2.73 5.70 17.00
CA GLU A 452 -1.34 5.89 16.56
C GLU A 452 -0.70 7.20 17.04
N SER A 453 -1.45 8.05 17.74
CA SER A 453 -0.92 9.30 18.28
C SER A 453 0.14 9.06 19.36
N CYS A 454 1.32 9.68 19.22
CA CYS A 454 2.35 9.62 20.26
C CYS A 454 1.94 10.28 21.58
N GLY A 455 0.87 11.08 21.60
CA GLY A 455 0.36 11.77 22.78
C GLY A 455 1.13 13.00 23.22
N LYS A 456 2.15 13.46 22.46
CA LYS A 456 3.01 14.57 22.86
C LYS A 456 2.28 15.92 22.88
N CYS A 457 1.66 16.33 21.80
CA CYS A 457 1.00 17.63 21.70
C CYS A 457 -0.52 17.53 22.00
N THR A 458 -1.05 18.51 22.71
CA THR A 458 -2.46 18.54 23.14
C THR A 458 -3.46 18.53 21.97
N PRO A 459 -3.25 19.30 20.87
CA PRO A 459 -4.20 19.30 19.75
C PRO A 459 -4.40 17.90 19.16
N CYS A 460 -3.33 17.14 18.94
CA CYS A 460 -3.42 15.76 18.45
C CYS A 460 -4.01 14.82 19.52
N ARG A 461 -3.42 14.77 20.73
CA ARG A 461 -3.84 13.83 21.79
C ARG A 461 -5.29 13.99 22.23
N ILE A 462 -5.72 15.22 22.50
CA ILE A 462 -7.05 15.50 23.02
C ILE A 462 -8.02 15.86 21.91
N GLY A 463 -7.58 16.69 20.94
CA GLY A 463 -8.45 17.16 19.86
C GLY A 463 -8.96 16.02 18.98
N ASN A 464 -8.09 15.12 18.51
CA ASN A 464 -8.52 13.97 17.70
C ASN A 464 -9.49 13.06 18.47
N LYS A 465 -9.27 12.87 19.77
CA LYS A 465 -10.19 12.10 20.61
C LYS A 465 -11.56 12.77 20.72
N ARG A 466 -11.62 14.09 20.90
CA ARG A 466 -12.90 14.84 20.92
C ARG A 466 -13.61 14.77 19.56
N LEU A 467 -12.84 14.92 18.48
CA LEU A 467 -13.36 14.79 17.13
C LEU A 467 -13.98 13.39 16.89
N LEU A 468 -13.30 12.34 17.35
CA LEU A 468 -13.78 10.96 17.29
C LEU A 468 -15.07 10.74 18.10
N GLU A 469 -15.15 11.31 19.28
CA GLU A 469 -16.36 11.24 20.15
C GLU A 469 -17.57 11.87 19.46
N ILE A 470 -17.38 12.95 18.70
CA ILE A 470 -18.46 13.57 17.92
C ILE A 470 -18.91 12.62 16.80
N LEU A 471 -17.98 12.05 16.02
CA LEU A 471 -18.31 11.09 14.97
C LEU A 471 -18.99 9.82 15.53
N ASP A 472 -18.55 9.35 16.71
CA ASP A 472 -19.20 8.21 17.39
C ASP A 472 -20.65 8.54 17.74
N ARG A 473 -20.91 9.73 18.31
CA ARG A 473 -22.28 10.19 18.59
C ARG A 473 -23.15 10.23 17.33
N ILE A 474 -22.62 10.80 16.25
CA ILE A 474 -23.33 10.93 14.97
C ILE A 474 -23.66 9.55 14.40
N THR A 475 -22.70 8.63 14.35
CA THR A 475 -22.90 7.28 13.80
C THR A 475 -23.83 6.41 14.66
N ARG A 476 -24.05 6.78 15.92
CA ARG A 476 -25.00 6.13 16.85
C ARG A 476 -26.38 6.78 16.88
N GLY A 477 -26.64 7.82 16.07
CA GLY A 477 -27.91 8.53 16.04
C GLY A 477 -28.14 9.45 17.24
N LEU A 478 -27.08 9.84 17.93
CA LEU A 478 -27.07 10.76 19.08
C LEU A 478 -26.45 12.14 18.72
N GLY A 479 -26.21 12.36 17.42
CA GLY A 479 -25.68 13.61 16.89
C GLY A 479 -26.65 14.78 17.09
N ARG A 480 -26.10 15.97 17.24
CA ARG A 480 -26.82 17.23 17.40
C ARG A 480 -26.40 18.19 16.29
N ASP A 481 -27.22 19.17 15.95
CA ASP A 481 -26.92 20.14 14.88
C ASP A 481 -25.59 20.87 15.11
N GLU A 482 -25.29 21.22 16.37
CA GLU A 482 -24.04 21.89 16.76
C GLU A 482 -22.80 21.03 16.49
N ASP A 483 -22.94 19.69 16.48
CA ASP A 483 -21.82 18.76 16.21
C ASP A 483 -21.23 18.96 14.82
N LEU A 484 -22.00 19.42 13.83
CA LEU A 484 -21.51 19.65 12.46
C LEU A 484 -20.52 20.83 12.41
N ASP A 485 -20.86 21.93 13.08
CA ASP A 485 -19.99 23.10 13.16
C ASP A 485 -18.78 22.82 14.06
N GLU A 486 -18.98 22.08 15.16
CA GLU A 486 -17.90 21.68 16.08
C GLU A 486 -16.87 20.79 15.37
N LEU A 487 -17.30 19.83 14.53
CA LEU A 487 -16.41 19.00 13.71
C LEU A 487 -15.49 19.85 12.83
N GLN A 488 -16.06 20.83 12.10
CA GLN A 488 -15.27 21.69 11.23
C GLN A 488 -14.28 22.55 11.99
N ASN A 489 -14.74 23.19 13.07
CA ASN A 489 -13.93 24.13 13.85
C ASN A 489 -12.79 23.40 14.55
N LEU A 490 -13.10 22.29 15.24
CA LEU A 490 -12.10 21.50 15.95
C LEU A 490 -11.08 20.88 14.97
N ALA A 491 -11.54 20.38 13.82
CA ALA A 491 -10.65 19.84 12.79
C ALA A 491 -9.62 20.87 12.29
N ARG A 492 -10.05 22.13 12.06
CA ARG A 492 -9.14 23.22 11.66
C ARG A 492 -8.14 23.54 12.77
N VAL A 493 -8.59 23.64 14.02
CA VAL A 493 -7.70 23.90 15.17
C VAL A 493 -6.63 22.81 15.30
N ILE A 494 -7.01 21.53 15.18
CA ILE A 494 -6.07 20.41 15.27
C ILE A 494 -5.04 20.50 14.15
N ARG A 495 -5.48 20.71 12.91
CA ARG A 495 -4.62 20.85 11.73
C ARG A 495 -3.59 21.95 11.91
N ASP A 496 -4.03 23.13 12.35
CA ASP A 496 -3.21 24.33 12.36
C ASP A 496 -2.28 24.43 13.59
N SER A 497 -2.53 23.64 14.66
CA SER A 497 -1.79 23.72 15.92
C SER A 497 -1.05 22.44 16.32
N SER A 498 -1.18 21.33 15.58
CA SER A 498 -0.45 20.09 15.86
C SER A 498 1.03 20.20 15.50
N LEU A 499 1.88 19.52 16.30
CA LEU A 499 3.34 19.60 16.18
C LEU A 499 3.90 18.97 14.90
N CYS A 500 3.34 17.83 14.46
CA CYS A 500 3.85 17.05 13.33
C CYS A 500 2.75 16.71 12.32
N ALA A 501 3.15 16.22 11.16
CA ALA A 501 2.25 15.89 10.07
C ALA A 501 1.13 14.92 10.48
N LEU A 502 1.37 13.95 11.39
CA LEU A 502 0.32 13.03 11.85
C LEU A 502 -0.89 13.80 12.41
N GLY A 503 -0.67 14.71 13.35
CA GLY A 503 -1.77 15.52 13.92
C GLY A 503 -2.30 16.57 12.94
N GLN A 504 -1.44 17.16 12.10
CA GLN A 504 -1.84 18.17 11.11
C GLN A 504 -2.72 17.58 10.01
N THR A 505 -2.54 16.31 9.67
CA THR A 505 -3.30 15.65 8.59
C THR A 505 -4.44 14.76 9.08
N ALA A 506 -4.46 14.40 10.37
CA ALA A 506 -5.51 13.58 10.98
C ALA A 506 -6.94 14.05 10.68
N PRO A 507 -7.24 15.36 10.64
CA PRO A 507 -8.57 15.87 10.32
C PRO A 507 -8.93 15.81 8.82
N ASN A 508 -8.00 15.54 7.90
CA ASN A 508 -8.26 15.59 6.46
C ASN A 508 -9.40 14.66 6.00
N PRO A 509 -9.47 13.38 6.43
CA PRO A 509 -10.61 12.53 6.09
C PRO A 509 -11.94 13.10 6.57
N VAL A 510 -11.98 13.72 7.76
CA VAL A 510 -13.19 14.37 8.30
C VAL A 510 -13.58 15.57 7.46
N LEU A 511 -12.63 16.48 7.19
CA LEU A 511 -12.90 17.71 6.42
C LEU A 511 -13.34 17.39 4.99
N SER A 512 -12.65 16.48 4.32
CA SER A 512 -12.97 16.12 2.93
C SER A 512 -14.32 15.38 2.81
N THR A 513 -14.69 14.55 3.78
CA THR A 513 -16.01 13.91 3.79
C THR A 513 -17.13 14.87 4.16
N LEU A 514 -16.91 15.80 5.09
CA LEU A 514 -17.86 16.88 5.37
C LEU A 514 -18.11 17.75 4.13
N GLU A 515 -17.04 18.14 3.41
CA GLU A 515 -17.16 18.97 2.21
C GLU A 515 -17.90 18.28 1.07
N ASN A 516 -17.57 16.99 0.82
CA ASN A 516 -18.08 16.28 -0.35
C ASN A 516 -19.39 15.51 -0.11
N PHE A 517 -19.75 15.23 1.16
CA PHE A 517 -20.89 14.41 1.55
C PHE A 517 -21.70 15.02 2.69
N TRP A 518 -21.84 16.35 2.68
CA TRP A 518 -22.58 17.09 3.70
C TRP A 518 -23.98 16.53 3.98
N ASP A 519 -24.69 16.14 2.93
CA ASP A 519 -26.06 15.58 3.03
C ASP A 519 -26.09 14.27 3.83
N GLU A 520 -25.04 13.45 3.78
CA GLU A 520 -24.96 12.23 4.59
C GLU A 520 -24.82 12.58 6.08
N TYR A 521 -24.03 13.59 6.43
CA TYR A 521 -23.89 14.06 7.80
C TYR A 521 -25.22 14.64 8.33
N VAL A 522 -25.90 15.44 7.53
CA VAL A 522 -27.21 16.00 7.87
C VAL A 522 -28.23 14.87 8.08
N ALA A 523 -28.30 13.87 7.19
CA ALA A 523 -29.17 12.72 7.33
C ALA A 523 -28.90 11.93 8.62
N HIS A 524 -27.62 11.74 9.01
CA HIS A 524 -27.27 11.08 10.27
C HIS A 524 -27.70 11.88 11.50
N VAL A 525 -27.56 13.20 11.47
CA VAL A 525 -27.82 14.08 12.61
C VAL A 525 -29.31 14.42 12.74
N ARG A 526 -29.97 14.83 11.65
CA ARG A 526 -31.34 15.34 11.67
C ARG A 526 -32.38 14.26 11.41
N ASP A 527 -32.11 13.40 10.41
CA ASP A 527 -33.08 12.39 9.99
C ASP A 527 -32.87 11.07 10.74
N HIS A 528 -31.82 10.96 11.56
CA HIS A 528 -31.40 9.73 12.23
C HIS A 528 -31.34 8.54 11.26
N HIS A 529 -30.83 8.78 10.05
CA HIS A 529 -30.79 7.82 8.96
C HIS A 529 -29.40 7.72 8.33
N CYS A 530 -28.91 6.50 8.17
CA CYS A 530 -27.68 6.21 7.42
C CYS A 530 -28.05 5.81 5.99
N THR A 531 -27.78 6.68 5.03
CA THR A 531 -28.12 6.47 3.61
C THR A 531 -27.52 5.22 2.99
N ALA A 532 -26.34 4.80 3.50
CA ALA A 532 -25.64 3.58 3.08
C ALA A 532 -25.99 2.35 3.94
N HIS A 533 -26.87 2.48 4.93
CA HIS A 533 -27.24 1.41 5.86
C HIS A 533 -26.05 0.69 6.52
N ARG A 534 -25.02 1.44 6.92
CA ARG A 534 -23.82 0.90 7.60
C ARG A 534 -23.81 1.19 9.10
N CYS A 535 -24.35 2.33 9.51
CA CYS A 535 -24.40 2.73 10.92
C CYS A 535 -25.50 1.94 11.62
N ARG A 536 -25.10 0.96 12.42
CA ARG A 536 -25.99 -0.03 13.01
C ARG A 536 -27.12 0.61 13.83
N ASP A 537 -26.83 1.65 14.60
CA ASP A 537 -27.82 2.30 15.47
C ASP A 537 -28.83 3.15 14.68
N LEU A 538 -28.50 3.50 13.44
CA LEU A 538 -29.35 4.23 12.48
C LEU A 538 -30.12 3.34 11.50
N MET A 539 -29.99 2.00 11.61
CA MET A 539 -30.75 1.07 10.78
C MET A 539 -31.99 0.58 11.49
N SER A 540 -33.03 0.34 10.74
CA SER A 540 -34.21 -0.41 11.20
C SER A 540 -34.54 -1.52 10.21
N PHE A 541 -34.83 -2.72 10.73
CA PHE A 541 -35.30 -3.82 9.90
C PHE A 541 -36.84 -3.79 9.89
N VAL A 542 -37.41 -3.81 8.70
CA VAL A 542 -38.88 -3.72 8.53
C VAL A 542 -39.36 -4.93 7.71
N ILE A 543 -40.46 -5.55 8.16
CA ILE A 543 -41.12 -6.60 7.42
C ILE A 543 -42.24 -5.99 6.58
N ASP A 544 -42.18 -6.19 5.26
CA ASP A 544 -43.28 -5.81 4.37
C ASP A 544 -44.45 -6.79 4.55
N PRO A 545 -45.59 -6.32 5.07
CA PRO A 545 -46.74 -7.18 5.31
C PRO A 545 -47.36 -7.75 4.02
N LYS A 546 -47.16 -7.11 2.87
CA LYS A 546 -47.68 -7.59 1.57
C LYS A 546 -46.86 -8.77 1.03
N VAL A 547 -45.59 -8.86 1.35
CA VAL A 547 -44.65 -9.89 0.89
C VAL A 547 -44.54 -11.03 1.90
N CYS A 548 -44.70 -10.72 3.20
CA CYS A 548 -44.54 -11.68 4.28
C CYS A 548 -45.58 -12.81 4.22
N LYS A 549 -45.13 -14.07 4.16
CA LYS A 549 -45.97 -15.26 4.14
C LYS A 549 -46.25 -15.87 5.52
N GLY A 550 -45.81 -15.24 6.60
CA GLY A 550 -46.05 -15.72 7.97
C GLY A 550 -45.40 -17.07 8.30
N CYS A 551 -44.25 -17.39 7.69
CA CYS A 551 -43.58 -18.69 7.86
C CYS A 551 -42.85 -18.86 9.22
N SER A 552 -42.83 -17.84 10.07
CA SER A 552 -42.23 -17.79 11.40
C SER A 552 -40.68 -18.00 11.47
N LEU A 553 -40.00 -18.21 10.35
CA LEU A 553 -38.55 -18.50 10.35
C LEU A 553 -37.73 -17.38 10.99
N CYS A 554 -38.00 -16.14 10.60
CA CYS A 554 -37.29 -14.95 11.16
C CYS A 554 -37.51 -14.81 12.67
N ALA A 555 -38.73 -15.10 13.17
CA ALA A 555 -39.01 -15.02 14.60
C ALA A 555 -38.27 -16.11 15.39
N ARG A 556 -38.24 -17.34 14.88
CA ARG A 556 -37.50 -18.46 15.52
C ARG A 556 -36.00 -18.26 15.55
N MET A 557 -35.45 -17.53 14.55
CA MET A 557 -34.03 -17.27 14.44
C MET A 557 -33.61 -15.95 15.09
N CYS A 558 -34.54 -15.20 15.66
CA CYS A 558 -34.23 -13.92 16.29
C CYS A 558 -33.67 -14.11 17.70
N PRO A 559 -32.39 -13.82 17.97
CA PRO A 559 -31.77 -14.08 19.27
C PRO A 559 -32.46 -13.35 20.44
N PRO A 560 -32.80 -12.03 20.34
CA PRO A 560 -33.49 -11.33 21.41
C PRO A 560 -35.02 -11.56 21.41
N GLY A 561 -35.58 -12.36 20.49
CA GLY A 561 -37.01 -12.56 20.33
C GLY A 561 -37.77 -11.27 19.98
N ALA A 562 -37.13 -10.37 19.22
CA ALA A 562 -37.74 -9.10 18.82
C ALA A 562 -38.78 -9.21 17.69
N ILE A 563 -39.00 -10.40 17.15
CA ILE A 563 -39.94 -10.60 16.03
C ILE A 563 -41.15 -11.43 16.50
N SER A 564 -42.33 -10.86 16.39
CA SER A 564 -43.59 -11.49 16.81
C SER A 564 -44.62 -11.48 15.70
N GLY A 565 -45.55 -12.41 15.75
CA GLY A 565 -46.64 -12.55 14.80
C GLY A 565 -47.36 -13.90 14.95
N ILE A 566 -48.39 -14.10 14.14
CA ILE A 566 -49.20 -15.35 14.10
C ILE A 566 -48.82 -16.11 12.81
N PRO A 567 -48.64 -17.45 12.85
CA PRO A 567 -48.40 -18.25 11.65
C PRO A 567 -49.41 -17.99 10.54
N LYS A 568 -48.90 -17.86 9.29
CA LYS A 568 -49.67 -17.51 8.08
C LYS A 568 -50.18 -16.05 8.02
N GLN A 569 -49.79 -15.21 8.99
CA GLN A 569 -50.02 -13.76 8.97
C GLN A 569 -48.67 -13.01 8.97
N PRO A 570 -48.63 -11.75 8.50
CA PRO A 570 -47.41 -10.97 8.57
C PRO A 570 -46.86 -10.82 9.99
N TYR A 571 -45.55 -10.94 10.13
CA TYR A 571 -44.81 -10.70 11.39
C TYR A 571 -44.38 -9.23 11.51
N ALA A 572 -44.12 -8.78 12.71
CA ALA A 572 -43.59 -7.44 13.00
C ALA A 572 -42.32 -7.50 13.83
N ILE A 573 -41.44 -6.50 13.66
CA ILE A 573 -40.18 -6.36 14.42
C ILE A 573 -40.37 -5.27 15.46
N ASP A 574 -40.17 -5.60 16.72
CA ASP A 574 -40.04 -4.64 17.81
C ASP A 574 -38.64 -3.99 17.76
N GLN A 575 -38.57 -2.73 17.33
CA GLN A 575 -37.33 -1.99 17.17
C GLN A 575 -36.61 -1.76 18.51
N ALA A 576 -37.33 -1.68 19.62
CA ALA A 576 -36.71 -1.47 20.94
C ALA A 576 -35.96 -2.72 21.44
N ARG A 577 -36.43 -3.90 21.03
CA ARG A 577 -35.79 -5.18 21.36
C ARG A 577 -34.80 -5.65 20.29
N CYS A 578 -34.87 -5.08 19.09
CA CYS A 578 -34.05 -5.49 17.97
C CYS A 578 -32.59 -5.11 18.17
N ILE A 579 -31.69 -6.10 18.22
CA ILE A 579 -30.23 -5.89 18.29
C ILE A 579 -29.59 -5.64 16.93
N LYS A 580 -30.39 -5.48 15.88
CA LYS A 580 -29.94 -5.13 14.51
C LYS A 580 -28.87 -6.06 13.91
N CYS A 581 -28.95 -7.37 14.19
CA CYS A 581 -27.96 -8.37 13.78
C CYS A 581 -28.09 -8.83 12.32
N GLY A 582 -29.18 -8.50 11.61
CA GLY A 582 -29.39 -8.87 10.21
C GLY A 582 -29.84 -10.31 9.94
N THR A 583 -29.83 -11.22 10.92
CA THR A 583 -30.18 -12.64 10.74
C THR A 583 -31.55 -12.84 10.08
N CYS A 584 -32.52 -12.02 10.45
CA CYS A 584 -33.87 -12.10 9.88
C CYS A 584 -33.89 -11.79 8.38
N LEU A 585 -33.10 -10.82 7.93
CA LEU A 585 -32.95 -10.45 6.52
C LEU A 585 -32.35 -11.61 5.71
N GLU A 586 -31.23 -12.16 6.17
CA GLU A 586 -30.54 -13.27 5.49
C GLU A 586 -31.41 -14.53 5.38
N LYS A 587 -32.20 -14.82 6.41
CA LYS A 587 -33.04 -16.04 6.47
C LYS A 587 -34.40 -15.90 5.79
N CYS A 588 -34.78 -14.69 5.37
CA CYS A 588 -36.08 -14.48 4.72
C CYS A 588 -36.09 -14.97 3.26
N LYS A 589 -36.57 -16.18 3.01
CA LYS A 589 -36.66 -16.76 1.66
C LYS A 589 -37.61 -16.01 0.71
N PHE A 590 -38.47 -15.15 1.24
CA PHE A 590 -39.47 -14.41 0.46
C PHE A 590 -39.05 -12.96 0.18
N GLY A 591 -37.87 -12.52 0.65
CA GLY A 591 -37.43 -11.15 0.49
C GLY A 591 -38.34 -10.11 1.16
N ALA A 592 -39.11 -10.53 2.19
CA ALA A 592 -40.06 -9.65 2.86
C ALA A 592 -39.45 -8.71 3.89
N ILE A 593 -38.13 -8.78 4.13
CA ILE A 593 -37.43 -7.94 5.12
C ILE A 593 -36.48 -7.01 4.41
N SER A 594 -36.55 -5.74 4.74
CA SER A 594 -35.68 -4.71 4.21
C SER A 594 -35.05 -3.90 5.36
N ILE A 595 -33.97 -3.19 5.07
CA ILE A 595 -33.36 -2.19 5.94
C ILE A 595 -33.93 -0.82 5.55
N ARG A 596 -34.24 -0.01 6.56
CA ARG A 596 -34.61 1.40 6.42
C ARG A 596 -33.75 2.26 7.34
#